data_451e59c97571243426d2f8bf50ef3824
#
_entry.id   451e59c97571243426d2f8bf50ef3824
#
_cell.length_a   1.000
_cell.length_b   1.000
_cell.length_c   1.000
_cell.angle_alpha   90.00
_cell.angle_beta   90.00
_cell.angle_gamma   90.00
#
_symmetry.space_group_name_H-M   'P 1'
#
loop_
_entity.id
_entity.type
_entity.pdbx_description
1 polymer ?
#
loop_
_entity_poly.entity_id
_entity_poly.type
_entity_poly.pdbx_seq_one_letter_code
_entity_poly.pdbx_strand_id
1 'polypeptide(L)'
;GETVMRIPKTGGEPEILYKNTLGIETYTLYDGQLYILEMSSRPENYKNWGYRICRVENGQAKQIGRGLNFDQVLYTDVLYGFGGKLYFIRDESSSCGLYAIDLETDKQELIYDGNFEEAVFYDNKLYFIPWDNHNYGHAFYRLSLTGGEPELLFDIPQAAMQFIALRCYHNTFYLVGRTSKAVWRLGMDGSLTQVASILTGLCQTLSFFDDQLVISVDEPQGTATEDNMLWSLSQPGGTPSIFI
;
A
#
# COMPACT_ATOMS: atom_id res chain seq x y z
N GLY A 1 9.16 -18.28 -5.21
CA GLY A 1 10.00 -17.18 -4.71
C GLY A 1 9.83 -15.93 -5.55
N GLU A 2 10.09 -14.78 -4.96
CA GLU A 2 9.91 -13.47 -5.59
C GLU A 2 11.24 -12.75 -5.76
N THR A 3 11.26 -11.81 -6.71
CA THR A 3 12.49 -11.13 -7.11
C THR A 3 12.20 -9.63 -7.29
N VAL A 4 13.01 -8.79 -6.66
CA VAL A 4 13.02 -7.35 -6.93
C VAL A 4 14.06 -7.08 -8.01
N MET A 5 13.62 -6.45 -9.10
CA MET A 5 14.45 -6.11 -10.25
C MET A 5 14.42 -4.63 -10.54
N ARG A 6 15.49 -4.12 -11.11
CA ARG A 6 15.60 -2.78 -11.65
C ARG A 6 15.73 -2.84 -13.16
N ILE A 7 14.94 -2.05 -13.87
CA ILE A 7 15.02 -1.91 -15.33
C ILE A 7 15.28 -0.42 -15.63
N PRO A 8 16.26 -0.09 -16.46
CA PRO A 8 16.46 1.28 -16.90
C PRO A 8 15.22 1.82 -17.64
N LYS A 9 14.84 3.07 -17.41
CA LYS A 9 13.70 3.71 -18.12
C LYS A 9 13.87 3.74 -19.64
N THR A 10 15.11 3.70 -20.13
CA THR A 10 15.45 3.64 -21.55
C THR A 10 15.39 2.22 -22.13
N GLY A 11 14.94 1.24 -21.35
CA GLY A 11 14.99 -0.17 -21.71
C GLY A 11 16.35 -0.80 -21.44
N GLY A 12 16.45 -2.09 -21.60
CA GLY A 12 17.66 -2.89 -21.38
C GLY A 12 17.38 -4.11 -20.54
N GLU A 13 18.43 -4.85 -20.22
CA GLU A 13 18.33 -6.06 -19.42
C GLU A 13 17.99 -5.73 -17.95
N PRO A 14 17.05 -6.47 -17.33
CA PRO A 14 16.73 -6.34 -15.92
C PRO A 14 17.93 -6.71 -15.03
N GLU A 15 18.20 -5.88 -14.04
CA GLU A 15 19.17 -6.18 -12.99
C GLU A 15 18.43 -6.71 -11.75
N ILE A 16 18.81 -7.89 -11.25
CA ILE A 16 18.26 -8.44 -10.01
C ILE A 16 18.92 -7.74 -8.84
N LEU A 17 18.10 -7.04 -8.05
CA LEU A 17 18.53 -6.38 -6.82
C LEU A 17 18.47 -7.32 -5.62
N TYR A 18 17.43 -8.17 -5.57
CA TYR A 18 17.23 -9.12 -4.49
C TYR A 18 16.29 -10.25 -4.90
N LYS A 19 16.46 -11.42 -4.28
CA LYS A 19 15.58 -12.58 -4.46
C LYS A 19 15.33 -13.27 -3.12
N ASN A 20 14.05 -13.51 -2.82
CA ASN A 20 13.60 -14.32 -1.69
C ASN A 20 12.82 -15.55 -2.19
N THR A 21 13.07 -16.71 -1.59
CA THR A 21 12.39 -17.96 -1.96
C THR A 21 11.03 -18.13 -1.29
N LEU A 22 10.77 -17.38 -0.21
CA LEU A 22 9.53 -17.47 0.57
C LEU A 22 8.49 -16.45 0.09
N GLY A 23 8.87 -15.19 -0.03
CA GLY A 23 7.99 -14.10 -0.50
C GLY A 23 8.50 -12.72 -0.11
N ILE A 24 8.13 -11.71 -0.87
CA ILE A 24 8.39 -10.29 -0.63
C ILE A 24 7.05 -9.58 -0.67
N GLU A 25 6.57 -9.10 0.46
CA GLU A 25 5.26 -8.43 0.55
C GLU A 25 5.29 -7.03 -0.06
N THR A 26 6.32 -6.25 0.29
CA THR A 26 6.49 -4.90 -0.24
C THR A 26 7.95 -4.46 -0.20
N TYR A 27 8.26 -3.39 -0.92
CA TYR A 27 9.59 -2.79 -0.92
C TYR A 27 9.53 -1.28 -1.13
N THR A 28 10.59 -0.60 -0.75
CA THR A 28 10.81 0.82 -1.04
C THR A 28 12.28 1.12 -1.30
N LEU A 29 12.52 2.17 -2.08
CA LEU A 29 13.84 2.78 -2.24
C LEU A 29 13.87 4.08 -1.45
N TYR A 30 14.80 4.18 -0.51
CA TYR A 30 15.02 5.40 0.25
C TYR A 30 16.53 5.68 0.34
N ASP A 31 16.91 6.90 -0.02
CA ASP A 31 18.32 7.34 -0.08
C ASP A 31 19.24 6.38 -0.86
N GLY A 32 18.76 5.89 -2.00
CA GLY A 32 19.48 4.94 -2.86
C GLY A 32 19.57 3.52 -2.32
N GLN A 33 19.01 3.24 -1.14
CA GLN A 33 19.03 1.95 -0.48
C GLN A 33 17.68 1.23 -0.63
N LEU A 34 17.72 -0.06 -0.97
CA LEU A 34 16.52 -0.92 -1.03
C LEU A 34 16.17 -1.45 0.36
N TYR A 35 14.92 -1.26 0.75
CA TYR A 35 14.29 -1.84 1.94
C TYR A 35 13.13 -2.72 1.51
N ILE A 36 12.98 -3.87 2.18
CA ILE A 36 11.97 -4.88 1.88
C ILE A 36 11.27 -5.34 3.15
N LEU A 37 9.98 -5.64 3.03
CA LEU A 37 9.26 -6.49 3.97
C LEU A 37 9.16 -7.86 3.33
N GLU A 38 9.75 -8.86 3.96
CA GLU A 38 9.80 -10.21 3.42
C GLU A 38 9.35 -11.25 4.41
N MET A 39 8.89 -12.37 3.89
CA MET A 39 8.61 -13.56 4.66
C MET A 39 9.91 -14.22 5.12
N SER A 40 10.06 -14.42 6.42
CA SER A 40 11.25 -15.03 7.03
C SER A 40 11.06 -16.50 7.37
N SER A 41 9.80 -16.96 7.54
CA SER A 41 9.47 -18.37 7.80
C SER A 41 8.09 -18.72 7.27
N ARG A 42 7.92 -19.96 6.86
CA ARG A 42 6.65 -20.54 6.39
C ARG A 42 6.38 -21.81 7.19
N PRO A 43 5.66 -21.73 8.31
CA PRO A 43 5.36 -22.92 9.10
C PRO A 43 4.41 -23.86 8.34
N GLU A 44 4.56 -25.17 8.56
CA GLU A 44 3.77 -26.22 7.91
C GLU A 44 2.27 -26.14 8.15
N ASN A 45 1.86 -25.47 9.23
CA ASN A 45 0.46 -25.40 9.67
C ASN A 45 -0.23 -24.05 9.36
N TYR A 46 0.34 -23.21 8.53
CA TYR A 46 -0.17 -21.87 8.16
C TYR A 46 -0.46 -20.94 9.34
N LYS A 47 -0.02 -21.28 10.54
CA LYS A 47 -0.11 -20.43 11.72
C LYS A 47 1.27 -19.86 12.00
N ASN A 48 1.35 -18.57 12.28
CA ASN A 48 2.59 -17.87 12.62
C ASN A 48 3.58 -17.75 11.44
N TRP A 49 3.13 -17.13 10.37
CA TRP A 49 4.03 -16.68 9.32
C TRP A 49 4.95 -15.60 9.89
N GLY A 50 6.25 -15.80 9.76
CA GLY A 50 7.21 -14.81 10.23
C GLY A 50 7.54 -13.84 9.12
N TYR A 51 7.49 -12.55 9.44
CA TYR A 51 7.91 -11.46 8.55
C TYR A 51 9.05 -10.69 9.18
N ARG A 52 9.85 -10.03 8.35
CA ARG A 52 10.91 -9.14 8.80
C ARG A 52 11.12 -7.99 7.83
N ILE A 53 11.52 -6.84 8.36
CA ILE A 53 11.96 -5.72 7.55
C ILE A 53 13.48 -5.80 7.41
N CYS A 54 13.96 -5.69 6.18
CA CYS A 54 15.37 -5.81 5.87
C CYS A 54 15.86 -4.65 5.00
N ARG A 55 17.12 -4.30 5.20
CA ARG A 55 17.91 -3.54 4.25
C ARG A 55 18.65 -4.51 3.34
N VAL A 56 18.64 -4.27 2.03
CA VAL A 56 19.34 -5.11 1.06
C VAL A 56 20.70 -4.51 0.75
N GLU A 57 21.76 -5.23 1.09
CA GLU A 57 23.15 -4.82 0.85
C GLU A 57 23.84 -5.89 -0.01
N ASN A 58 24.33 -5.51 -1.20
CA ASN A 58 25.01 -6.44 -2.13
C ASN A 58 24.20 -7.71 -2.42
N GLY A 59 22.89 -7.58 -2.62
CA GLY A 59 21.98 -8.69 -2.89
C GLY A 59 21.63 -9.56 -1.69
N GLN A 60 22.01 -9.16 -0.49
CA GLN A 60 21.71 -9.87 0.75
C GLN A 60 20.82 -9.05 1.66
N ALA A 61 19.79 -9.67 2.23
CA ALA A 61 18.90 -9.04 3.19
C ALA A 61 19.50 -9.06 4.61
N LYS A 62 19.61 -7.89 5.21
CA LYS A 62 20.01 -7.71 6.59
C LYS A 62 18.84 -7.13 7.38
N GLN A 63 18.34 -7.89 8.35
CA GLN A 63 17.22 -7.45 9.18
C GLN A 63 17.56 -6.16 9.92
N ILE A 64 16.59 -5.24 9.93
CA ILE A 64 16.57 -4.00 10.72
C ILE A 64 15.37 -4.01 11.67
N GLY A 65 15.37 -3.13 12.70
CA GLY A 65 14.30 -3.11 13.70
C GLY A 65 14.33 -4.36 14.59
N ARG A 66 15.41 -4.57 15.31
CA ARG A 66 15.62 -5.77 16.16
C ARG A 66 14.47 -5.99 17.14
N GLY A 67 13.94 -7.22 17.16
CA GLY A 67 12.83 -7.63 18.04
C GLY A 67 11.47 -7.59 17.37
N LEU A 68 11.39 -7.20 16.09
CA LEU A 68 10.21 -7.34 15.28
C LEU A 68 10.12 -8.78 14.75
N ASN A 69 9.59 -9.68 15.55
CA ASN A 69 9.04 -10.92 15.05
C ASN A 69 7.56 -10.68 14.80
N PHE A 70 7.20 -10.49 13.57
CA PHE A 70 5.81 -10.39 13.17
C PHE A 70 5.26 -11.80 13.04
N ASP A 71 4.51 -12.26 14.04
CA ASP A 71 3.90 -13.59 14.04
C ASP A 71 2.59 -13.63 13.23
N GLN A 72 2.14 -12.51 12.70
CA GLN A 72 0.92 -12.37 11.91
C GLN A 72 1.09 -11.41 10.75
N VAL A 73 0.23 -11.57 9.77
CA VAL A 73 0.19 -10.81 8.52
C VAL A 73 0.19 -9.31 8.80
N LEU A 74 1.25 -8.65 8.40
CA LEU A 74 1.23 -7.21 8.24
C LEU A 74 0.41 -6.92 6.98
N TYR A 75 -0.78 -6.38 7.14
CA TYR A 75 -1.51 -5.75 6.03
C TYR A 75 -0.86 -4.40 5.70
N THR A 76 0.42 -4.41 5.40
CA THR A 76 1.10 -3.18 5.00
C THR A 76 1.70 -3.33 3.64
N ASP A 77 0.99 -2.85 2.66
CA ASP A 77 1.54 -2.69 1.32
C ASP A 77 2.58 -1.56 1.24
N VAL A 78 2.96 -0.94 2.38
CA VAL A 78 3.70 0.31 2.29
C VAL A 78 4.83 0.41 3.31
N LEU A 79 6.06 0.42 2.79
CA LEU A 79 7.23 0.94 3.48
C LEU A 79 7.51 2.36 2.96
N TYR A 80 7.82 3.30 3.83
CA TYR A 80 8.11 4.68 3.46
C TYR A 80 9.33 5.23 4.18
N GLY A 81 10.34 5.69 3.42
CA GLY A 81 11.56 6.28 3.97
C GLY A 81 11.46 7.80 4.03
N PHE A 82 11.72 8.39 5.20
CA PHE A 82 11.79 9.83 5.39
C PHE A 82 12.59 10.20 6.64
N GLY A 83 13.40 11.26 6.55
CA GLY A 83 14.10 11.85 7.70
C GLY A 83 15.01 10.88 8.47
N GLY A 84 15.69 9.95 7.78
CA GLY A 84 16.55 8.94 8.39
C GLY A 84 15.78 7.78 9.04
N LYS A 85 14.48 7.70 8.83
CA LYS A 85 13.61 6.65 9.37
C LYS A 85 12.88 5.89 8.26
N LEU A 86 12.51 4.65 8.56
CA LEU A 86 11.64 3.82 7.75
C LEU A 86 10.30 3.64 8.47
N TYR A 87 9.22 4.12 7.87
CA TYR A 87 7.85 4.04 8.40
C TYR A 87 7.11 2.85 7.83
N PHE A 88 6.26 2.24 8.65
CA PHE A 88 5.40 1.13 8.26
C PHE A 88 4.16 1.06 9.18
N ILE A 89 3.11 0.45 8.68
CA ILE A 89 1.90 0.21 9.44
C ILE A 89 1.96 -1.23 9.96
N ARG A 90 1.62 -1.44 11.21
CA ARG A 90 1.43 -2.75 11.82
C ARG A 90 -0.04 -2.94 12.15
N ASP A 91 -0.62 -4.02 11.67
CA ASP A 91 -2.00 -4.41 11.94
C ASP A 91 -2.02 -5.80 12.56
N GLU A 92 -1.75 -5.86 13.85
CA GLU A 92 -1.87 -7.08 14.64
C GLU A 92 -2.98 -6.91 15.67
N SER A 93 -3.67 -8.00 16.00
CA SER A 93 -4.80 -8.01 16.95
C SER A 93 -4.47 -7.39 18.32
N SER A 94 -3.22 -7.23 18.66
CA SER A 94 -2.75 -6.66 19.93
C SER A 94 -1.98 -5.35 19.82
N SER A 95 -1.63 -4.91 18.61
CA SER A 95 -0.87 -3.66 18.42
C SER A 95 -0.96 -3.16 16.98
N CYS A 96 -2.02 -2.38 16.71
CA CYS A 96 -2.18 -1.70 15.45
C CYS A 96 -1.60 -0.30 15.54
N GLY A 97 -0.93 0.17 14.49
CA GLY A 97 -0.41 1.53 14.51
C GLY A 97 0.60 1.85 13.41
N LEU A 98 0.99 3.12 13.39
CA LEU A 98 2.11 3.60 12.60
C LEU A 98 3.38 3.50 13.43
N TYR A 99 4.37 2.84 12.89
CA TYR A 99 5.70 2.67 13.49
C TYR A 99 6.79 3.26 12.61
N ALA A 100 7.91 3.56 13.24
CA ALA A 100 9.14 3.94 12.56
C ALA A 100 10.33 3.15 13.08
N ILE A 101 11.29 2.84 12.19
CA ILE A 101 12.62 2.35 12.53
C ILE A 101 13.61 3.47 12.23
N ASP A 102 14.36 3.90 13.21
CA ASP A 102 15.49 4.79 13.02
C ASP A 102 16.64 4.02 12.38
N LEU A 103 17.07 4.45 11.20
CA LEU A 103 18.01 3.71 10.35
C LEU A 103 19.47 3.80 10.82
N GLU A 104 19.79 4.74 11.70
CA GLU A 104 21.11 4.87 12.31
C GLU A 104 21.22 4.00 13.56
N THR A 105 20.21 4.04 14.41
CA THR A 105 20.25 3.38 15.74
C THR A 105 19.60 2.00 15.76
N ASP A 106 18.85 1.65 14.70
CA ASP A 106 18.08 0.41 14.58
C ASP A 106 16.96 0.28 15.65
N LYS A 107 16.51 1.41 16.20
CA LYS A 107 15.46 1.45 17.21
C LYS A 107 14.10 1.67 16.56
N GLN A 108 13.14 0.93 17.07
CA GLN A 108 11.72 1.11 16.69
C GLN A 108 11.03 2.02 17.69
N GLU A 109 10.09 2.81 17.18
CA GLU A 109 9.16 3.63 17.96
C GLU A 109 7.74 3.54 17.38
N LEU A 110 6.75 3.62 18.28
CA LEU A 110 5.34 3.80 17.90
C LEU A 110 5.11 5.30 17.71
N ILE A 111 4.64 5.67 16.51
CA ILE A 111 4.32 7.06 16.16
C ILE A 111 2.86 7.38 16.47
N TYR A 112 1.97 6.42 16.16
CA TYR A 112 0.54 6.56 16.38
C TYR A 112 -0.10 5.20 16.64
N ASP A 113 -0.93 5.12 17.68
CA ASP A 113 -1.70 3.93 18.07
C ASP A 113 -3.10 4.04 17.45
N GLY A 114 -3.43 3.15 16.51
CA GLY A 114 -4.72 3.16 15.84
C GLY A 114 -4.80 2.21 14.67
N ASN A 115 -6.02 1.85 14.33
CA ASN A 115 -6.34 0.94 13.23
C ASN A 115 -6.57 1.73 11.95
N PHE A 116 -6.16 1.16 10.83
CA PHE A 116 -6.30 1.74 9.50
C PHE A 116 -7.12 0.79 8.61
N GLU A 117 -8.13 1.30 7.92
CA GLU A 117 -8.81 0.58 6.83
C GLU A 117 -7.98 0.71 5.56
N GLU A 118 -7.58 1.94 5.26
CA GLU A 118 -6.70 2.27 4.14
C GLU A 118 -5.75 3.39 4.53
N ALA A 119 -4.53 3.33 4.03
CA ALA A 119 -3.52 4.35 4.31
C ALA A 119 -2.54 4.54 3.15
N VAL A 120 -2.05 5.76 2.98
CA VAL A 120 -1.03 6.09 1.99
C VAL A 120 -0.10 7.18 2.52
N PHE A 121 1.20 7.00 2.29
CA PHE A 121 2.19 8.04 2.56
C PHE A 121 2.29 9.01 1.40
N TYR A 122 2.23 10.29 1.72
CA TYR A 122 2.43 11.34 0.74
C TYR A 122 2.94 12.61 1.43
N ASP A 123 3.90 13.30 0.82
CA ASP A 123 4.47 14.58 1.30
C ASP A 123 4.80 14.55 2.81
N ASN A 124 5.51 13.51 3.24
CA ASN A 124 5.97 13.31 4.62
C ASN A 124 4.85 13.25 5.67
N LYS A 125 3.70 12.77 5.25
CA LYS A 125 2.52 12.56 6.09
C LYS A 125 1.89 11.21 5.75
N LEU A 126 1.17 10.65 6.70
CA LEU A 126 0.25 9.56 6.50
C LEU A 126 -1.15 10.12 6.29
N TYR A 127 -1.78 9.75 5.20
CA TYR A 127 -3.20 10.00 4.93
C TYR A 127 -3.94 8.69 5.07
N PHE A 128 -5.04 8.66 5.82
CA PHE A 128 -5.68 7.39 6.14
C PHE A 128 -7.16 7.51 6.41
N ILE A 129 -7.83 6.38 6.31
CA ILE A 129 -9.18 6.11 6.73
C ILE A 129 -9.08 5.16 7.92
N PRO A 130 -9.56 5.51 9.11
CA PRO A 130 -9.47 4.63 10.27
C PRO A 130 -10.44 3.46 10.12
N TRP A 131 -10.03 2.30 10.63
CA TRP A 131 -10.92 1.17 10.82
C TRP A 131 -11.75 1.38 12.08
N ASP A 132 -13.07 1.38 11.94
CA ASP A 132 -14.01 1.36 13.07
C ASP A 132 -14.78 0.03 13.04
N ASN A 133 -14.73 -0.73 14.12
CA ASN A 133 -15.38 -2.04 14.24
C ASN A 133 -16.91 -2.02 14.04
N HIS A 134 -17.53 -0.84 14.01
CA HIS A 134 -18.99 -0.68 13.91
C HIS A 134 -19.45 0.06 12.66
N ASN A 135 -18.58 0.82 12.04
CA ASN A 135 -18.86 1.55 10.81
C ASN A 135 -17.56 1.61 9.99
N TYR A 136 -17.62 1.21 8.75
CA TYR A 136 -16.53 1.47 7.79
C TYR A 136 -16.15 2.95 7.88
N GLY A 137 -14.86 3.25 7.97
CA GLY A 137 -14.38 4.59 8.25
C GLY A 137 -15.01 5.64 7.33
N HIS A 138 -15.57 6.67 7.95
CA HIS A 138 -16.30 7.72 7.24
C HIS A 138 -15.50 9.01 7.15
N ALA A 139 -14.27 9.00 7.65
CA ALA A 139 -13.49 10.21 7.79
C ALA A 139 -12.09 10.03 7.22
N PHE A 140 -11.60 11.06 6.57
CA PHE A 140 -10.26 11.10 6.00
C PHE A 140 -9.37 11.96 6.88
N TYR A 141 -8.28 11.37 7.33
CA TYR A 141 -7.35 11.99 8.26
C TYR A 141 -5.97 12.18 7.65
N ARG A 142 -5.23 13.10 8.25
CA ARG A 142 -3.81 13.33 8.01
C ARG A 142 -3.04 13.26 9.32
N LEU A 143 -1.89 12.60 9.32
CA LEU A 143 -1.00 12.48 10.46
C LEU A 143 0.43 12.88 10.06
N SER A 144 1.08 13.70 10.89
CA SER A 144 2.50 13.98 10.74
C SER A 144 3.35 12.74 11.06
N LEU A 145 4.39 12.45 10.27
CA LEU A 145 5.34 11.37 10.57
C LEU A 145 6.21 11.66 11.80
N THR A 146 6.19 12.89 12.32
CA THR A 146 6.84 13.24 13.59
C THR A 146 5.97 12.97 14.81
N GLY A 147 4.75 12.43 14.61
CA GLY A 147 3.77 12.17 15.64
C GLY A 147 2.80 13.33 15.87
N GLY A 148 1.98 13.20 16.90
CA GLY A 148 0.92 14.14 17.26
C GLY A 148 -0.46 13.57 17.02
N GLU A 149 -1.49 14.42 17.21
CA GLU A 149 -2.87 14.02 16.96
C GLU A 149 -3.20 14.04 15.46
N PRO A 150 -3.96 13.07 14.96
CA PRO A 150 -4.47 13.10 13.59
C PRO A 150 -5.39 14.30 13.35
N GLU A 151 -5.20 14.94 12.22
CA GLU A 151 -6.05 16.02 11.75
C GLU A 151 -7.16 15.45 10.87
N LEU A 152 -8.43 15.67 11.27
CA LEU A 152 -9.58 15.39 10.42
C LEU A 152 -9.59 16.38 9.24
N LEU A 153 -9.55 15.87 8.03
CA LEU A 153 -9.65 16.68 6.82
C LEU A 153 -11.12 16.88 6.41
N PHE A 154 -11.87 15.80 6.30
CA PHE A 154 -13.30 15.81 5.97
C PHE A 154 -13.94 14.44 6.17
N ASP A 155 -15.29 14.42 6.20
CA ASP A 155 -16.07 13.20 6.19
C ASP A 155 -16.26 12.69 4.76
N ILE A 156 -16.09 11.39 4.57
CA ILE A 156 -16.27 10.74 3.26
C ILE A 156 -17.76 10.45 3.07
N PRO A 157 -18.35 10.86 1.93
CA PRO A 157 -19.75 10.59 1.66
C PRO A 157 -20.09 9.10 1.64
N GLN A 158 -21.25 8.74 2.19
CA GLN A 158 -21.73 7.35 2.32
C GLN A 158 -21.73 6.56 0.99
N ALA A 159 -21.90 7.23 -0.14
CA ALA A 159 -21.89 6.61 -1.47
C ALA A 159 -20.54 5.98 -1.87
N ALA A 160 -19.45 6.35 -1.19
CA ALA A 160 -18.09 5.90 -1.47
C ALA A 160 -17.55 4.93 -0.41
N MET A 161 -18.40 4.40 0.45
CA MET A 161 -18.01 3.52 1.55
C MET A 161 -17.55 2.13 1.11
N GLN A 162 -16.80 1.47 1.98
CA GLN A 162 -16.12 0.19 1.75
C GLN A 162 -15.07 0.32 0.65
N PHE A 163 -13.92 0.84 1.05
CA PHE A 163 -12.77 0.98 0.17
C PHE A 163 -11.96 -0.31 0.13
N ILE A 164 -11.21 -0.49 -0.95
CA ILE A 164 -10.25 -1.58 -1.13
C ILE A 164 -8.88 -1.05 -1.51
N ALA A 165 -8.77 0.23 -1.85
CA ALA A 165 -7.49 0.86 -2.11
C ALA A 165 -7.58 2.38 -1.99
N LEU A 166 -6.57 2.97 -1.35
CA LEU A 166 -6.29 4.39 -1.33
C LEU A 166 -4.92 4.62 -1.98
N ARG A 167 -4.85 5.48 -2.97
CA ARG A 167 -3.59 5.85 -3.63
C ARG A 167 -3.51 7.37 -3.79
N CYS A 168 -2.28 7.89 -3.80
CA CYS A 168 -2.01 9.30 -4.07
C CYS A 168 -1.15 9.44 -5.32
N TYR A 169 -1.56 10.31 -6.22
CA TYR A 169 -0.84 10.65 -7.43
C TYR A 169 -0.97 12.15 -7.72
N HIS A 170 0.14 12.86 -7.89
CA HIS A 170 0.20 14.30 -8.17
C HIS A 170 -0.72 15.13 -7.26
N ASN A 171 -0.61 15.01 -5.94
CA ASN A 171 -1.45 15.72 -4.96
C ASN A 171 -2.95 15.37 -5.00
N THR A 172 -3.30 14.30 -5.68
CA THR A 172 -4.68 13.86 -5.81
C THR A 172 -4.83 12.49 -5.22
N PHE A 173 -5.83 12.29 -4.38
CA PHE A 173 -6.13 10.99 -3.81
C PHE A 173 -7.18 10.27 -4.64
N TYR A 174 -7.03 8.96 -4.75
CA TYR A 174 -7.94 8.09 -5.46
C TYR A 174 -8.36 6.95 -4.54
N LEU A 175 -9.66 6.71 -4.51
CA LEU A 175 -10.30 5.65 -3.74
C LEU A 175 -10.96 4.66 -4.69
N VAL A 176 -10.85 3.38 -4.37
CA VAL A 176 -11.60 2.33 -5.04
C VAL A 176 -12.65 1.80 -4.09
N GLY A 177 -13.92 1.91 -4.47
CA GLY A 177 -15.04 1.40 -3.69
C GLY A 177 -15.34 -0.05 -4.02
N ARG A 178 -15.37 -0.91 -3.00
CA ARG A 178 -15.70 -2.35 -3.14
C ARG A 178 -17.12 -2.55 -3.66
N THR A 179 -18.08 -1.88 -3.02
CA THR A 179 -19.52 -2.04 -3.34
C THR A 179 -19.96 -1.17 -4.50
N SER A 180 -19.44 0.04 -4.61
CA SER A 180 -19.78 0.97 -5.69
C SER A 180 -19.18 0.56 -7.02
N LYS A 181 -18.20 -0.34 -7.04
CA LYS A 181 -17.43 -0.73 -8.23
C LYS A 181 -16.98 0.49 -9.02
N ALA A 182 -16.49 1.49 -8.33
CA ALA A 182 -16.11 2.76 -8.92
C ALA A 182 -14.77 3.24 -8.37
N VAL A 183 -14.07 4.00 -9.21
CA VAL A 183 -12.90 4.76 -8.79
C VAL A 183 -13.34 6.20 -8.56
N TRP A 184 -12.97 6.74 -7.43
CA TRP A 184 -13.28 8.08 -7.01
C TRP A 184 -12.02 8.90 -6.88
N ARG A 185 -12.05 10.12 -7.37
CA ARG A 185 -11.06 11.15 -7.10
C ARG A 185 -11.52 11.95 -5.89
N LEU A 186 -10.65 12.05 -4.91
CA LEU A 186 -10.88 12.77 -3.66
C LEU A 186 -10.08 14.07 -3.65
N GLY A 187 -10.77 15.20 -3.65
CA GLY A 187 -10.16 16.51 -3.49
C GLY A 187 -9.82 16.82 -2.03
N MET A 188 -8.82 17.66 -1.81
CA MET A 188 -8.44 18.12 -0.46
C MET A 188 -9.51 18.98 0.20
N ASP A 189 -10.51 19.43 -0.55
CA ASP A 189 -11.71 20.15 -0.09
C ASP A 189 -12.87 19.20 0.30
N GLY A 190 -12.65 17.88 0.26
CA GLY A 190 -13.66 16.86 0.51
C GLY A 190 -14.56 16.55 -0.70
N SER A 191 -14.30 17.20 -1.84
CA SER A 191 -15.05 16.88 -3.06
C SER A 191 -14.75 15.45 -3.52
N LEU A 192 -15.80 14.70 -3.86
CA LEU A 192 -15.69 13.35 -4.36
C LEU A 192 -16.24 13.31 -5.79
N THR A 193 -15.40 12.92 -6.74
CA THR A 193 -15.76 12.83 -8.15
C THR A 193 -15.54 11.42 -8.66
N GLN A 194 -16.55 10.75 -9.14
CA GLN A 194 -16.38 9.46 -9.80
C GLN A 194 -15.64 9.65 -11.13
N VAL A 195 -14.50 8.96 -11.25
CA VAL A 195 -13.64 9.04 -12.45
C VAL A 195 -13.71 7.81 -13.32
N ALA A 196 -14.16 6.68 -12.76
CA ALA A 196 -14.38 5.45 -13.50
C ALA A 196 -15.45 4.58 -12.86
N SER A 197 -16.10 3.73 -13.67
CA SER A 197 -16.92 2.60 -13.22
C SER A 197 -16.24 1.31 -13.61
N ILE A 198 -16.11 0.39 -12.66
CA ILE A 198 -15.58 -0.96 -12.87
C ILE A 198 -16.77 -1.84 -13.21
N LEU A 199 -16.95 -2.17 -14.49
CA LEU A 199 -18.16 -2.85 -14.98
C LEU A 199 -18.19 -4.34 -14.62
N THR A 200 -17.02 -4.98 -14.45
CA THR A 200 -16.88 -6.42 -14.21
C THR A 200 -15.83 -6.68 -13.14
N GLY A 201 -15.99 -7.77 -12.39
CA GLY A 201 -14.99 -8.24 -11.44
C GLY A 201 -14.86 -7.43 -10.14
N LEU A 202 -13.82 -7.73 -9.40
CA LEU A 202 -13.37 -7.00 -8.20
C LEU A 202 -12.05 -6.30 -8.52
N CYS A 203 -11.96 -5.01 -8.22
CA CYS A 203 -10.69 -4.30 -8.31
C CYS A 203 -9.72 -4.88 -7.28
N GLN A 204 -8.51 -5.22 -7.71
CA GLN A 204 -7.46 -5.72 -6.84
C GLN A 204 -6.46 -4.63 -6.49
N THR A 205 -6.04 -3.87 -7.47
CA THR A 205 -5.08 -2.81 -7.27
C THR A 205 -5.34 -1.59 -8.15
N LEU A 206 -4.83 -0.45 -7.68
CA LEU A 206 -4.84 0.81 -8.37
C LEU A 206 -3.40 1.33 -8.47
N SER A 207 -2.96 1.66 -9.67
CA SER A 207 -1.62 2.17 -9.94
C SER A 207 -1.66 3.30 -10.97
N PHE A 208 -0.54 4.00 -11.13
CA PHE A 208 -0.38 5.05 -12.14
C PHE A 208 0.82 4.76 -13.02
N PHE A 209 0.65 4.93 -14.31
CA PHE A 209 1.70 4.80 -15.29
C PHE A 209 1.53 5.87 -16.38
N ASP A 210 2.53 6.71 -16.57
CA ASP A 210 2.54 7.79 -17.57
C ASP A 210 1.25 8.66 -17.55
N ASP A 211 0.86 9.15 -16.36
CA ASP A 211 -0.38 9.90 -16.12
C ASP A 211 -1.68 9.13 -16.41
N GLN A 212 -1.57 7.83 -16.64
CA GLN A 212 -2.71 6.94 -16.79
C GLN A 212 -3.01 6.23 -15.48
N LEU A 213 -4.29 6.17 -15.14
CA LEU A 213 -4.78 5.35 -14.06
C LEU A 213 -4.90 3.90 -14.56
N VAL A 214 -4.17 2.99 -13.93
CA VAL A 214 -4.20 1.55 -14.24
C VAL A 214 -4.89 0.80 -13.12
N ILE A 215 -5.89 0.02 -13.46
CA ILE A 215 -6.70 -0.76 -12.53
C ILE A 215 -6.55 -2.24 -12.87
N SER A 216 -6.15 -3.05 -11.90
CA SER A 216 -6.21 -4.50 -11.99
C SER A 216 -7.57 -4.99 -11.49
N VAL A 217 -8.23 -5.82 -12.27
CA VAL A 217 -9.57 -6.34 -11.96
C VAL A 217 -9.55 -7.86 -12.11
N ASP A 218 -9.98 -8.58 -11.07
CA ASP A 218 -10.24 -10.02 -11.18
C ASP A 218 -11.54 -10.26 -11.93
N GLU A 219 -11.54 -11.20 -12.85
CA GLU A 219 -12.80 -11.68 -13.45
C GLU A 219 -13.64 -12.46 -12.42
N PRO A 220 -14.97 -12.34 -12.48
CA PRO A 220 -15.84 -13.16 -11.64
C PRO A 220 -15.60 -14.65 -11.95
N GLN A 221 -15.40 -15.44 -10.89
CA GLN A 221 -15.23 -16.89 -10.98
C GLN A 221 -16.30 -17.53 -11.87
N GLY A 222 -15.91 -18.14 -12.96
CA GLY A 222 -16.84 -18.86 -13.86
C GLY A 222 -16.39 -18.99 -15.30
N THR A 223 -15.44 -18.20 -15.76
CA THR A 223 -14.77 -18.40 -17.04
C THR A 223 -13.35 -18.85 -16.79
N ALA A 224 -12.97 -19.98 -17.34
CA ALA A 224 -11.75 -20.74 -17.04
C ALA A 224 -10.43 -20.08 -17.52
N THR A 225 -10.32 -18.79 -17.51
CA THR A 225 -9.09 -18.03 -17.79
C THR A 225 -8.78 -17.18 -16.58
N GLU A 226 -7.71 -17.55 -15.84
CA GLU A 226 -7.14 -16.81 -14.72
C GLU A 226 -6.45 -15.51 -15.20
N ASP A 227 -7.06 -14.77 -16.10
CA ASP A 227 -6.46 -13.57 -16.66
C ASP A 227 -6.92 -12.34 -15.88
N ASN A 228 -6.05 -11.85 -15.00
CA ASN A 228 -6.17 -10.52 -14.42
C ASN A 228 -6.14 -9.49 -15.56
N MET A 229 -7.25 -8.80 -15.80
CA MET A 229 -7.31 -7.75 -16.80
C MET A 229 -6.77 -6.44 -16.24
N LEU A 230 -5.85 -5.82 -16.96
CA LEU A 230 -5.38 -4.47 -16.71
C LEU A 230 -6.22 -3.49 -17.52
N TRP A 231 -6.81 -2.52 -16.84
CA TRP A 231 -7.58 -1.45 -17.47
C TRP A 231 -6.83 -0.14 -17.32
N SER A 232 -6.75 0.65 -18.38
CA SER A 232 -6.19 2.00 -18.31
C SER A 232 -7.26 3.06 -18.57
N LEU A 233 -7.12 4.17 -17.89
CA LEU A 233 -7.90 5.39 -18.07
C LEU A 233 -6.94 6.52 -18.45
N SER A 234 -7.02 6.98 -19.67
CA SER A 234 -6.16 8.08 -20.16
C SER A 234 -6.59 9.46 -19.67
N GLN A 235 -7.79 9.61 -19.11
CA GLN A 235 -8.26 10.87 -18.52
C GLN A 235 -9.38 10.61 -17.49
N PRO A 236 -9.55 11.46 -16.45
CA PRO A 236 -10.69 11.40 -15.55
C PRO A 236 -12.02 11.51 -16.32
N GLY A 237 -12.90 10.53 -16.16
CA GLY A 237 -14.18 10.46 -16.86
C GLY A 237 -14.14 9.81 -18.24
N GLY A 238 -12.99 9.33 -18.68
CA GLY A 238 -12.86 8.54 -19.92
C GLY A 238 -13.44 7.13 -19.78
N THR A 239 -13.66 6.48 -20.91
CA THR A 239 -14.04 5.06 -20.94
C THR A 239 -12.79 4.22 -20.68
N PRO A 240 -12.80 3.28 -19.72
CA PRO A 240 -11.69 2.38 -19.50
C PRO A 240 -11.40 1.56 -20.76
N SER A 241 -10.13 1.43 -21.11
CA SER A 241 -9.65 0.53 -22.17
C SER A 241 -8.76 -0.55 -21.56
N ILE A 242 -8.81 -1.76 -22.14
CA ILE A 242 -7.93 -2.85 -21.71
C ILE A 242 -6.49 -2.47 -22.06
N PHE A 243 -5.62 -2.55 -21.08
CA PHE A 243 -4.17 -2.39 -21.26
C PHE A 243 -3.62 -3.77 -21.70
N ILE A 244 -3.15 -3.85 -22.94
CA ILE A 244 -2.54 -5.06 -23.51
C ILE A 244 -1.03 -4.92 -23.48
#